data_183d7400c3f264816c58617c0d92690d
#
_entry.id   183d7400c3f264816c58617c0d92690d
#
_cell.length_a   1.000
_cell.length_b   1.000
_cell.length_c   1.000
_cell.angle_alpha   90.00
_cell.angle_beta   90.00
_cell.angle_gamma   90.00
#
_symmetry.space_group_name_H-M   'P 1'
#
loop_
_entity.id
_entity.type
_entity.pdbx_description
1 polymer ?
#
loop_
_entity_poly.entity_id
_entity_poly.type
_entity_poly.pdbx_seq_one_letter_code
_entity_poly.pdbx_strand_id
1 'polypeptide(L)'
;MNATQVTVKDRLDAPVSVDVNGGDRLVVTGPNGAGKSTLLALLAGRLAPTTGHVRVNPRARIALLSQEVPDWDRSSPAHEVYEAYLAKLGRRAQAPSLGSLGLLEASATGTPVGRLSQGQQRRLHLAMCLAQDPDLLLLDEPTNHLSSSLVDDI
;
A
#
# COMPACT_ATOMS: atom_id res chain seq x y z
N MET A 1 -7.02 4.79 14.39
CA MET A 1 -5.79 4.02 14.70
C MET A 1 -4.95 4.82 15.67
N ASN A 2 -4.35 4.16 16.67
CA ASN A 2 -3.45 4.80 17.63
C ASN A 2 -2.17 3.95 17.77
N ALA A 3 -1.02 4.56 17.61
CA ALA A 3 0.28 3.99 17.94
C ALA A 3 0.90 4.80 19.08
N THR A 4 1.36 4.15 20.14
CA THR A 4 1.88 4.80 21.33
C THR A 4 3.28 4.31 21.64
N GLN A 5 4.27 5.23 21.61
CA GLN A 5 5.67 4.99 21.94
C GLN A 5 6.26 3.74 21.28
N VAL A 6 5.92 3.56 19.98
CA VAL A 6 6.37 2.39 19.22
C VAL A 6 7.80 2.55 18.78
N THR A 7 8.58 1.48 18.95
CA THR A 7 9.92 1.32 18.37
C THR A 7 10.02 -0.02 17.65
N VAL A 8 10.98 -0.13 16.74
CA VAL A 8 11.41 -1.39 16.13
C VAL A 8 12.93 -1.40 16.15
N LYS A 9 13.50 -2.35 16.88
CA LYS A 9 14.95 -2.47 17.08
C LYS A 9 15.70 -2.42 15.76
N ASP A 10 16.77 -1.64 15.70
CA ASP A 10 17.66 -1.45 14.55
C ASP A 10 16.98 -0.85 13.29
N ARG A 11 15.70 -0.40 13.38
CA ARG A 11 14.92 0.12 12.25
C ARG A 11 14.15 1.40 12.56
N LEU A 12 13.64 1.54 13.78
CA LEU A 12 12.91 2.70 14.28
C LEU A 12 13.23 2.83 15.77
N ASP A 13 14.40 3.38 16.09
CA ASP A 13 14.92 3.42 17.46
C ASP A 13 14.31 4.55 18.28
N ALA A 14 13.95 5.67 17.65
CA ALA A 14 13.24 6.76 18.33
C ALA A 14 11.77 6.38 18.55
N PRO A 15 11.25 6.49 19.79
CA PRO A 15 9.83 6.20 20.06
C PRO A 15 8.90 7.15 19.31
N VAL A 16 7.95 6.58 18.57
CA VAL A 16 6.95 7.33 17.81
C VAL A 16 5.57 7.13 18.40
N SER A 17 4.81 8.23 18.51
CA SER A 17 3.38 8.18 18.81
C SER A 17 2.62 8.90 17.71
N VAL A 18 1.55 8.27 17.21
CA VAL A 18 0.70 8.84 16.16
C VAL A 18 -0.74 8.37 16.32
N ASP A 19 -1.66 9.31 16.15
CA ASP A 19 -3.09 9.06 16.06
C ASP A 19 -3.56 9.35 14.64
N VAL A 20 -4.38 8.42 14.07
CA VAL A 20 -5.00 8.58 12.76
C VAL A 20 -6.50 8.33 12.90
N ASN A 21 -7.28 9.34 12.55
CA ASN A 21 -8.73 9.32 12.58
C ASN A 21 -9.30 9.32 11.15
N GLY A 22 -10.60 9.04 11.01
CA GLY A 22 -11.27 9.12 9.72
C GLY A 22 -11.19 10.55 9.14
N GLY A 23 -10.78 10.65 7.88
CA GLY A 23 -10.59 11.91 7.17
C GLY A 23 -9.23 12.58 7.38
N ASP A 24 -8.37 12.04 8.24
CA ASP A 24 -7.02 12.59 8.43
C ASP A 24 -6.13 12.31 7.19
N ARG A 25 -5.33 13.32 6.83
CA ARG A 25 -4.23 13.19 5.86
C ARG A 25 -2.93 13.50 6.57
N LEU A 26 -2.10 12.48 6.76
CA LEU A 26 -0.83 12.59 7.47
C LEU A 26 0.35 12.40 6.52
N VAL A 27 1.33 13.26 6.65
CA VAL A 27 2.60 13.14 5.92
C VAL A 27 3.71 12.82 6.92
N VAL A 28 4.39 11.69 6.70
CA VAL A 28 5.56 11.29 7.49
C VAL A 28 6.82 11.76 6.76
N THR A 29 7.53 12.69 7.34
CA THR A 29 8.77 13.28 6.80
C THR A 29 9.99 12.89 7.62
N GLY A 30 11.15 12.92 6.99
CA GLY A 30 12.42 12.62 7.63
C GLY A 30 13.49 12.15 6.64
N PRO A 31 14.76 12.10 7.04
CA PRO A 31 15.86 11.65 6.19
C PRO A 31 15.72 10.15 5.78
N ASN A 32 16.49 9.75 4.78
CA ASN A 32 16.58 8.33 4.42
C ASN A 32 17.15 7.53 5.61
N GLY A 33 16.57 6.35 5.85
CA GLY A 33 16.95 5.52 7.01
C GLY A 33 16.28 5.92 8.34
N ALA A 34 15.48 6.99 8.41
CA ALA A 34 14.79 7.40 9.65
C ALA A 34 13.67 6.45 10.12
N GLY A 35 13.43 5.35 9.43
CA GLY A 35 12.42 4.37 9.81
C GLY A 35 11.01 4.64 9.28
N LYS A 36 10.83 5.54 8.29
CA LYS A 36 9.51 5.86 7.71
C LYS A 36 8.77 4.61 7.21
N SER A 37 9.42 3.83 6.35
CA SER A 37 8.85 2.56 5.81
C SER A 37 8.59 1.54 6.93
N THR A 38 9.45 1.50 7.94
CA THR A 38 9.27 0.65 9.13
C THR A 38 8.02 1.06 9.91
N LEU A 39 7.81 2.36 10.12
CA LEU A 39 6.61 2.89 10.77
C LEU A 39 5.35 2.51 9.98
N LEU A 40 5.35 2.71 8.65
CA LEU A 40 4.21 2.35 7.81
C LEU A 40 3.92 0.84 7.84
N ALA A 41 4.96 0.00 7.77
CA ALA A 41 4.82 -1.46 7.88
C ALA A 41 4.27 -1.89 9.26
N LEU A 42 4.68 -1.20 10.33
CA LEU A 42 4.17 -1.41 11.68
C LEU A 42 2.69 -1.02 11.79
N LEU A 43 2.32 0.16 11.26
CA LEU A 43 0.92 0.62 11.23
C LEU A 43 0.03 -0.30 10.38
N ALA A 44 0.58 -0.89 9.30
CA ALA A 44 -0.10 -1.88 8.48
C ALA A 44 -0.20 -3.28 9.14
N GLY A 45 0.34 -3.46 10.34
CA GLY A 45 0.36 -4.76 11.02
C GLY A 45 1.29 -5.80 10.41
N ARG A 46 2.21 -5.38 9.53
CA ARG A 46 3.22 -6.27 8.90
C ARG A 46 4.45 -6.49 9.78
N LEU A 47 4.64 -5.65 10.77
CA LEU A 47 5.70 -5.74 11.78
C LEU A 47 5.09 -5.59 13.17
N ALA A 48 5.63 -6.31 14.16
CA ALA A 48 5.33 -6.09 15.56
C ALA A 48 6.30 -5.03 16.13
N PRO A 49 5.84 -4.13 17.01
CA PRO A 49 6.71 -3.21 17.70
C PRO A 49 7.61 -3.96 18.71
N THR A 50 8.85 -3.47 18.88
CA THR A 50 9.75 -3.95 19.97
C THR A 50 9.29 -3.37 21.30
N THR A 51 8.88 -2.10 21.34
CA THR A 51 8.26 -1.45 22.49
C THR A 51 7.03 -0.66 22.06
N GLY A 52 6.20 -0.27 23.00
CA GLY A 52 4.95 0.42 22.72
C GLY A 52 3.86 -0.53 22.19
N HIS A 53 2.82 0.04 21.63
CA HIS A 53 1.71 -0.74 21.07
C HIS A 53 0.98 0.02 19.97
N VAL A 54 0.35 -0.74 19.07
CA VAL A 54 -0.57 -0.21 18.05
C VAL A 54 -1.97 -0.74 18.32
N ARG A 55 -2.93 0.15 18.36
CA ARG A 55 -4.35 -0.17 18.47
C ARG A 55 -5.06 0.22 17.19
N VAL A 56 -5.69 -0.74 16.56
CA VAL A 56 -6.49 -0.56 15.34
C VAL A 56 -7.91 -1.02 15.62
N ASN A 57 -8.89 -0.33 15.05
CA ASN A 57 -10.24 -0.86 15.04
C ASN A 57 -10.24 -2.22 14.32
N PRO A 58 -10.71 -3.31 14.93
CA PRO A 58 -10.68 -4.65 14.31
C PRO A 58 -11.45 -4.75 12.99
N ARG A 59 -12.33 -3.80 12.71
CA ARG A 59 -13.10 -3.74 11.45
C ARG A 59 -12.43 -2.89 10.38
N ALA A 60 -11.39 -2.12 10.74
CA ALA A 60 -10.71 -1.25 9.78
C ALA A 60 -9.87 -2.08 8.79
N ARG A 61 -10.06 -1.80 7.53
CA ARG A 61 -9.25 -2.35 6.43
C ARG A 61 -8.10 -1.41 6.16
N ILE A 62 -6.89 -1.92 6.25
CA ILE A 62 -5.66 -1.16 6.03
C ILE A 62 -4.95 -1.70 4.81
N ALA A 63 -4.70 -0.84 3.83
CA ALA A 63 -3.86 -1.17 2.69
C ALA A 63 -2.53 -0.44 2.78
N LEU A 64 -1.44 -1.10 2.38
CA LEU A 64 -0.10 -0.52 2.31
C LEU A 64 0.45 -0.67 0.89
N LEU A 65 0.64 0.45 0.22
CA LEU A 65 1.47 0.55 -0.98
C LEU A 65 2.94 0.67 -0.52
N SER A 66 3.61 -0.47 -0.40
CA SER A 66 5.03 -0.54 -0.02
C SER A 66 5.93 -0.08 -1.16
N GLN A 67 7.17 0.30 -0.87
CA GLN A 67 8.16 0.68 -1.87
C GLN A 67 8.42 -0.45 -2.88
N GLU A 68 8.51 -1.67 -2.40
CA GLU A 68 8.64 -2.86 -3.23
C GLU A 68 7.27 -3.39 -3.65
N VAL A 69 7.15 -3.80 -4.91
CA VAL A 69 5.95 -4.50 -5.38
C VAL A 69 5.94 -5.93 -4.86
N PRO A 70 4.76 -6.54 -4.65
CA PRO A 70 4.65 -7.94 -4.26
C PRO A 70 5.31 -8.87 -5.29
N ASP A 71 5.73 -10.05 -4.82
CA ASP A 71 6.23 -11.10 -5.70
C ASP A 71 5.05 -11.76 -6.43
N TRP A 72 4.83 -11.31 -7.67
CA TRP A 72 3.80 -11.83 -8.55
C TRP A 72 4.38 -12.88 -9.50
N ASP A 73 3.54 -13.74 -10.02
CA ASP A 73 3.92 -14.56 -11.18
C ASP A 73 4.22 -13.63 -12.38
N ARG A 74 5.50 -13.48 -12.69
CA ARG A 74 6.01 -12.55 -13.70
C ARG A 74 5.56 -12.90 -15.13
N SER A 75 5.10 -14.14 -15.36
CA SER A 75 4.61 -14.60 -16.65
C SER A 75 3.13 -14.29 -16.88
N SER A 76 2.37 -14.09 -15.81
CA SER A 76 0.92 -13.84 -15.88
C SER A 76 0.61 -12.41 -16.32
N PRO A 77 -0.42 -12.20 -17.16
CA PRO A 77 -0.93 -10.87 -17.51
C PRO A 77 -1.40 -10.09 -16.28
N ALA A 78 -1.26 -8.75 -16.32
CA ALA A 78 -1.60 -7.89 -15.19
C ALA A 78 -3.06 -8.06 -14.73
N HIS A 79 -4.01 -8.21 -15.65
CA HIS A 79 -5.41 -8.41 -15.29
C HIS A 79 -5.65 -9.75 -14.58
N GLU A 80 -4.95 -10.81 -14.96
CA GLU A 80 -5.08 -12.13 -14.29
C GLU A 80 -4.52 -12.08 -12.87
N VAL A 81 -3.37 -11.40 -12.69
CA VAL A 81 -2.77 -11.20 -11.36
C VAL A 81 -3.70 -10.39 -10.45
N TYR A 82 -4.34 -9.35 -10.99
CA TYR A 82 -5.34 -8.56 -10.27
C TYR A 82 -6.58 -9.39 -9.91
N GLU A 83 -7.13 -10.14 -10.85
CA GLU A 83 -8.29 -11.02 -10.64
C GLU A 83 -8.02 -12.12 -9.60
N ALA A 84 -6.84 -12.75 -9.66
CA ALA A 84 -6.40 -13.72 -8.67
C ALA A 84 -6.29 -13.11 -7.27
N TYR A 85 -5.82 -11.85 -7.18
CA TYR A 85 -5.79 -11.12 -5.92
C TYR A 85 -7.19 -10.87 -5.37
N LEU A 86 -8.14 -10.39 -6.21
CA LEU A 86 -9.53 -10.19 -5.82
C LEU A 86 -10.20 -11.48 -5.34
N ALA A 87 -9.90 -12.60 -6.01
CA ALA A 87 -10.42 -13.91 -5.61
C ALA A 87 -9.95 -14.31 -4.21
N LYS A 88 -8.65 -14.08 -3.89
CA LYS A 88 -8.10 -14.33 -2.54
C LYS A 88 -8.75 -13.47 -1.46
N LEU A 89 -9.15 -12.25 -1.80
CA LEU A 89 -9.86 -11.34 -0.90
C LEU A 89 -11.37 -11.65 -0.78
N GLY A 90 -11.92 -12.53 -1.62
CA GLY A 90 -13.37 -12.76 -1.71
C GLY A 90 -14.15 -11.55 -2.27
N ARG A 91 -13.49 -10.63 -2.99
CA ARG A 91 -14.05 -9.36 -3.47
C ARG A 91 -14.27 -9.29 -4.98
N ARG A 92 -14.15 -10.40 -5.69
CA ARG A 92 -14.20 -10.45 -7.16
C ARG A 92 -15.46 -9.81 -7.77
N ALA A 93 -16.59 -9.89 -7.08
CA ALA A 93 -17.86 -9.33 -7.55
C ALA A 93 -18.09 -7.85 -7.16
N GLN A 94 -17.39 -7.33 -6.16
CA GLN A 94 -17.60 -6.00 -5.60
C GLN A 94 -16.52 -4.99 -6.00
N ALA A 95 -15.32 -5.46 -6.33
CA ALA A 95 -14.23 -4.58 -6.69
C ALA A 95 -14.34 -4.11 -8.15
N PRO A 96 -13.89 -2.88 -8.44
CA PRO A 96 -13.82 -2.38 -9.81
C PRO A 96 -12.87 -3.24 -10.66
N SER A 97 -13.10 -3.32 -11.96
CA SER A 97 -12.16 -3.96 -12.87
C SER A 97 -10.86 -3.15 -12.97
N LEU A 98 -9.74 -3.81 -13.28
CA LEU A 98 -8.46 -3.12 -13.44
C LEU A 98 -8.53 -1.99 -14.48
N GLY A 99 -9.27 -2.22 -15.58
CA GLY A 99 -9.45 -1.21 -16.63
C GLY A 99 -10.29 -0.01 -16.19
N SER A 100 -11.31 -0.23 -15.33
CA SER A 100 -12.17 0.87 -14.85
C SER A 100 -11.50 1.79 -13.84
N LEU A 101 -10.42 1.34 -13.19
CA LEU A 101 -9.63 2.19 -12.29
C LEU A 101 -8.80 3.25 -13.02
N GLY A 102 -8.59 3.10 -14.34
CA GLY A 102 -7.81 4.08 -15.12
C GLY A 102 -6.31 4.17 -14.75
N LEU A 103 -5.81 3.28 -13.90
CA LEU A 103 -4.43 3.30 -13.41
C LEU A 103 -3.43 2.71 -14.43
N LEU A 104 -3.91 1.81 -15.29
CA LEU A 104 -3.13 1.17 -16.33
C LEU A 104 -3.80 1.39 -17.69
N GLU A 105 -2.99 1.66 -18.71
CA GLU A 105 -3.47 1.71 -20.08
C GLU A 105 -4.02 0.33 -20.51
N ALA A 106 -5.01 0.32 -21.38
CA ALA A 106 -5.64 -0.91 -21.87
C ALA A 106 -4.63 -1.91 -22.45
N SER A 107 -3.61 -1.40 -23.18
CA SER A 107 -2.51 -2.20 -23.73
C SER A 107 -1.66 -2.90 -22.66
N ALA A 108 -1.52 -2.28 -21.49
CA ALA A 108 -0.71 -2.80 -20.39
C ALA A 108 -1.46 -3.87 -19.57
N THR A 109 -2.79 -3.88 -19.58
CA THR A 109 -3.59 -4.84 -18.78
C THR A 109 -3.39 -6.28 -19.22
N GLY A 110 -3.17 -6.52 -20.53
CA GLY A 110 -2.87 -7.83 -21.10
C GLY A 110 -1.38 -8.20 -21.10
N THR A 111 -0.52 -7.30 -20.64
CA THR A 111 0.94 -7.52 -20.66
C THR A 111 1.35 -8.35 -19.45
N PRO A 112 2.25 -9.36 -19.63
CA PRO A 112 2.85 -10.07 -18.50
C PRO A 112 3.51 -9.10 -17.51
N VAL A 113 3.27 -9.30 -16.20
CA VAL A 113 3.74 -8.37 -15.16
C VAL A 113 5.25 -8.16 -15.20
N GLY A 114 6.02 -9.20 -15.55
CA GLY A 114 7.47 -9.10 -15.70
C GLY A 114 7.95 -8.20 -16.84
N ARG A 115 7.07 -7.82 -17.78
CA ARG A 115 7.36 -6.90 -18.89
C ARG A 115 6.83 -5.48 -18.64
N LEU A 116 6.06 -5.27 -17.59
CA LEU A 116 5.62 -3.94 -17.19
C LEU A 116 6.79 -3.11 -16.70
N SER A 117 6.77 -1.81 -16.99
CA SER A 117 7.71 -0.87 -16.34
C SER A 117 7.49 -0.84 -14.82
N GLN A 118 8.47 -0.37 -14.07
CA GLN A 118 8.34 -0.23 -12.61
C GLN A 118 7.14 0.65 -12.24
N GLY A 119 6.91 1.75 -12.96
CA GLY A 119 5.75 2.61 -12.76
C GLY A 119 4.42 1.89 -13.02
N GLN A 120 4.34 1.06 -14.06
CA GLN A 120 3.14 0.26 -14.34
C GLN A 120 2.91 -0.81 -13.27
N GLN A 121 3.96 -1.49 -12.81
CA GLN A 121 3.86 -2.44 -11.69
C GLN A 121 3.39 -1.74 -10.40
N ARG A 122 3.89 -0.52 -10.15
CA ARG A 122 3.47 0.28 -9.00
C ARG A 122 1.99 0.66 -9.07
N ARG A 123 1.51 1.05 -10.26
CA ARG A 123 0.08 1.34 -10.49
C ARG A 123 -0.80 0.11 -10.35
N LEU A 124 -0.34 -1.07 -10.78
CA LEU A 124 -1.01 -2.33 -10.52
C LEU A 124 -1.12 -2.62 -9.01
N HIS A 125 -0.03 -2.39 -8.26
CA HIS A 125 -0.04 -2.53 -6.80
C HIS A 125 -1.02 -1.56 -6.13
N LEU A 126 -1.04 -0.30 -6.58
CA LEU A 126 -2.01 0.69 -6.13
C LEU A 126 -3.45 0.25 -6.41
N ALA A 127 -3.73 -0.27 -7.62
CA ALA A 127 -5.04 -0.81 -7.96
C ALA A 127 -5.47 -1.91 -6.98
N MET A 128 -4.55 -2.80 -6.61
CA MET A 128 -4.81 -3.84 -5.61
C MET A 128 -5.06 -3.27 -4.20
N CYS A 129 -4.36 -2.21 -3.81
CA CYS A 129 -4.61 -1.53 -2.56
C CYS A 129 -6.02 -0.91 -2.52
N LEU A 130 -6.40 -0.19 -3.58
CA LEU A 130 -7.73 0.43 -3.69
C LEU A 130 -8.85 -0.59 -3.77
N ALA A 131 -8.62 -1.74 -4.41
CA ALA A 131 -9.60 -2.82 -4.51
C ALA A 131 -9.96 -3.45 -3.16
N GLN A 132 -9.14 -3.27 -2.14
CA GLN A 132 -9.47 -3.65 -0.76
C GLN A 132 -10.56 -2.75 -0.16
N ASP A 133 -10.86 -1.60 -0.79
CA ASP A 133 -11.74 -0.55 -0.26
C ASP A 133 -11.28 -0.18 1.17
N PRO A 134 -10.05 0.33 1.32
CA PRO A 134 -9.44 0.50 2.62
C PRO A 134 -10.00 1.71 3.38
N ASP A 135 -10.17 1.55 4.70
CA ASP A 135 -10.49 2.67 5.60
C ASP A 135 -9.22 3.51 5.90
N LEU A 136 -8.03 2.93 5.70
CA LEU A 136 -6.73 3.60 5.78
C LEU A 136 -5.81 3.11 4.67
N LEU A 137 -5.38 4.02 3.82
CA LEU A 137 -4.36 3.78 2.80
C LEU A 137 -3.02 4.37 3.26
N LEU A 138 -2.02 3.51 3.38
CA LEU A 138 -0.64 3.87 3.70
C LEU A 138 0.19 3.85 2.42
N LEU A 139 0.88 4.96 2.14
CA LEU A 139 1.68 5.13 0.91
C LEU A 139 3.16 5.34 1.29
N ASP A 140 4.02 4.40 0.89
CA ASP A 140 5.46 4.50 1.09
C ASP A 140 6.12 5.04 -0.18
N GLU A 141 6.70 6.25 -0.10
CA GLU A 141 7.32 6.98 -1.22
C GLU A 141 6.44 7.03 -2.48
N PRO A 142 5.20 7.56 -2.39
CA PRO A 142 4.25 7.51 -3.50
C PRO A 142 4.73 8.29 -4.73
N THR A 143 5.54 9.31 -4.56
CA THR A 143 6.09 10.14 -5.65
C THR A 143 7.15 9.42 -6.48
N ASN A 144 7.76 8.36 -5.95
CA ASN A 144 8.63 7.50 -6.74
C ASN A 144 7.79 6.63 -7.67
N HIS A 145 7.82 6.92 -8.99
CA HIS A 145 7.11 6.19 -10.04
C HIS A 145 5.59 6.40 -10.15
N LEU A 146 4.97 7.24 -9.30
CA LEU A 146 3.62 7.77 -9.50
C LEU A 146 3.72 9.26 -9.83
N SER A 147 2.89 9.77 -10.74
CA SER A 147 2.82 11.20 -10.97
C SER A 147 2.23 11.91 -9.74
N SER A 148 2.69 13.14 -9.45
CA SER A 148 2.16 13.93 -8.34
C SER A 148 0.64 14.12 -8.46
N SER A 149 0.12 14.33 -9.68
CA SER A 149 -1.32 14.43 -9.93
C SER A 149 -2.09 13.19 -9.51
N LEU A 150 -1.53 11.98 -9.71
CA LEU A 150 -2.19 10.74 -9.30
C LEU A 150 -2.23 10.58 -7.77
N VAL A 151 -1.22 11.10 -7.08
CA VAL A 151 -1.17 11.07 -5.60
C VAL A 151 -2.16 12.08 -5.01
N ASP A 152 -2.39 13.21 -5.67
CA ASP A 152 -3.32 14.25 -5.23
C ASP A 152 -4.79 13.83 -5.42
N ASP A 153 -5.07 12.91 -6.36
CA ASP A 153 -6.40 12.41 -6.70
C ASP A 153 -6.86 11.23 -5.80
N ILE A 154 -5.99 10.71 -4.93
CA ILE A 154 -6.27 9.62 -3.98
C ILE A 154 -6.57 10.17 -2.59
#